data_f162e6d1d7e1e9683d37c6966c696924
#
_entry.id   f162e6d1d7e1e9683d37c6966c696924
#
_cell.length_a   1.000
_cell.length_b   1.000
_cell.length_c   1.000
_cell.angle_alpha   90.00
_cell.angle_beta   90.00
_cell.angle_gamma   90.00
#
_symmetry.space_group_name_H-M   'P 1'
#
loop_
_entity.id
_entity.type
_entity.pdbx_description
1 polymer ?
#
loop_
_entity_poly.entity_id
_entity_poly.type
_entity_poly.pdbx_seq_one_letter_code
_entity_poly.pdbx_strand_id
1 'polypeptide(L)'
;MFESESRIYKIFISHTNKNEDEYLTFIQKLSSAQDFEYKDYGVLTKISEDELQEQIEPVGVVIILSGLYNEYGSLIKTQLETAKNLDKPIIVIRPYGMENVPSELEKIAVDVVGWNAPCITDSIEENYIE
;
A
#
# COMPACT_ATOMS: atom_id res chain seq x y z
N MET A 1 24.12 -18.01 10.90
CA MET A 1 23.65 -17.54 10.80
C MET A 1 23.15 -16.95 10.63
N PHE A 2 22.77 -16.90 10.43
CA PHE A 2 22.31 -16.28 10.38
C PHE A 2 21.41 -15.99 10.37
N GLU A 3 21.27 -15.72 10.50
CA GLU A 3 20.25 -15.52 10.75
C GLU A 3 19.38 -14.93 10.12
N SER A 4 18.36 -15.34 10.07
CA SER A 4 17.40 -14.60 9.39
C SER A 4 17.03 -13.44 10.19
N GLU A 5 17.31 -12.31 9.75
CA GLU A 5 16.89 -11.20 10.43
C GLU A 5 15.50 -10.91 10.16
N SER A 6 14.68 -10.79 11.16
CA SER A 6 13.34 -10.34 10.96
C SER A 6 13.41 -8.88 10.58
N ARG A 7 12.91 -8.60 9.43
CA ARG A 7 12.90 -7.27 8.88
C ARG A 7 11.49 -6.71 9.00
N ILE A 8 11.38 -5.48 9.46
CA ILE A 8 10.09 -4.81 9.53
C ILE A 8 9.97 -3.90 8.32
N TYR A 9 8.99 -4.20 7.47
CA TYR A 9 8.77 -3.42 6.25
C TYR A 9 7.96 -2.17 6.59
N LYS A 10 8.48 -1.02 6.21
CA LYS A 10 7.80 0.25 6.43
C LYS A 10 6.96 0.54 5.19
N ILE A 11 5.66 0.49 5.34
CA ILE A 11 4.77 0.63 4.21
C ILE A 11 3.73 1.71 4.49
N PHE A 12 3.15 2.23 3.41
CA PHE A 12 2.05 3.16 3.49
C PHE A 12 0.90 2.50 2.73
N ILE A 13 -0.20 2.23 3.43
CA ILE A 13 -1.38 1.64 2.80
C ILE A 13 -2.41 2.75 2.63
N SER A 14 -2.83 2.98 1.38
CA SER A 14 -3.83 4.00 1.12
C SER A 14 -5.13 3.62 1.79
N HIS A 15 -5.75 4.58 2.43
CA HIS A 15 -7.03 4.37 3.07
C HIS A 15 -7.66 5.73 3.34
N THR A 16 -8.96 5.72 3.51
CA THR A 16 -9.69 6.93 3.85
C THR A 16 -10.17 6.87 5.29
N ASN A 17 -10.39 5.64 5.76
CA ASN A 17 -10.89 5.40 7.10
C ASN A 17 -10.45 3.99 7.47
N LYS A 18 -9.80 3.83 8.61
CA LYS A 18 -9.32 2.51 9.03
C LYS A 18 -10.43 1.53 9.35
N ASN A 19 -11.68 1.99 9.33
CA ASN A 19 -12.83 1.11 9.49
C ASN A 19 -13.41 0.65 8.15
N GLU A 20 -12.81 1.07 7.02
CA GLU A 20 -13.25 0.60 5.72
C GLU A 20 -13.04 -0.91 5.60
N ASP A 21 -14.05 -1.59 5.06
CA ASP A 21 -13.98 -3.04 4.94
C ASP A 21 -12.78 -3.51 4.13
N GLU A 22 -12.50 -2.80 3.06
CA GLU A 22 -11.39 -3.20 2.19
C GLU A 22 -10.05 -3.06 2.90
N TYR A 23 -9.88 -1.97 3.66
CA TYR A 23 -8.66 -1.78 4.43
C TYR A 23 -8.53 -2.87 5.50
N LEU A 24 -9.60 -3.16 6.22
CA LEU A 24 -9.56 -4.17 7.26
C LEU A 24 -9.27 -5.56 6.69
N THR A 25 -9.85 -5.88 5.55
CA THR A 25 -9.61 -7.16 4.89
C THR A 25 -8.14 -7.26 4.48
N PHE A 26 -7.59 -6.17 3.95
CA PHE A 26 -6.19 -6.16 3.56
C PHE A 26 -5.26 -6.37 4.76
N ILE A 27 -5.55 -5.71 5.87
CA ILE A 27 -4.77 -5.88 7.09
C ILE A 27 -4.85 -7.32 7.59
N GLN A 28 -6.02 -7.94 7.50
CA GLN A 28 -6.15 -9.35 7.87
C GLN A 28 -5.27 -10.24 7.00
N LYS A 29 -5.22 -9.96 5.70
CA LYS A 29 -4.37 -10.74 4.80
C LYS A 29 -2.91 -10.60 5.16
N LEU A 30 -2.45 -9.38 5.41
CA LEU A 30 -1.06 -9.18 5.80
C LEU A 30 -0.74 -9.84 7.13
N SER A 31 -1.66 -9.76 8.08
CA SER A 31 -1.44 -10.33 9.40
C SER A 31 -1.43 -11.85 9.39
N SER A 32 -2.03 -12.46 8.37
CA SER A 32 -2.04 -13.92 8.26
C SER A 32 -0.76 -14.46 7.64
N ALA A 33 0.07 -13.60 7.06
CA ALA A 33 1.30 -14.04 6.42
C ALA A 33 2.34 -14.38 7.49
N GLN A 34 2.99 -15.53 7.33
CA GLN A 34 4.01 -15.95 8.26
C GLN A 34 5.33 -15.28 7.94
N ASP A 35 6.09 -14.96 8.96
CA ASP A 35 7.42 -14.39 8.79
C ASP A 35 7.43 -13.07 8.05
N PHE A 36 6.33 -12.33 8.12
CA PHE A 36 6.25 -11.02 7.48
C PHE A 36 5.80 -9.99 8.51
N GLU A 37 6.69 -9.05 8.80
CA GLU A 37 6.39 -7.97 9.75
C GLU A 37 6.39 -6.65 9.01
N TYR A 38 5.45 -5.79 9.35
CA TYR A 38 5.33 -4.52 8.69
C TYR A 38 4.83 -3.45 9.66
N LYS A 39 5.04 -2.20 9.28
CA LYS A 39 4.47 -1.07 9.99
C LYS A 39 3.83 -0.16 8.96
N ASP A 40 2.54 0.14 9.16
CA ASP A 40 1.79 1.02 8.29
C ASP A 40 1.94 2.44 8.78
N TYR A 41 2.52 3.29 7.95
CA TYR A 41 2.76 4.69 8.30
C TYR A 41 1.59 5.59 7.93
N GLY A 42 0.56 5.05 7.30
CA GLY A 42 -0.62 5.83 6.98
C GLY A 42 -1.41 6.15 8.23
N VAL A 43 -1.62 7.41 8.49
CA VAL A 43 -2.44 7.86 9.60
C VAL A 43 -3.69 8.44 9.03
N LEU A 44 -4.82 8.02 9.62
CA LEU A 44 -6.08 8.44 9.15
C LEU A 44 -6.44 9.76 9.67
N THR A 45 -6.58 10.73 8.87
CA THR A 45 -7.27 11.95 9.20
C THR A 45 -7.04 12.89 8.06
N LYS A 46 -7.70 14.00 8.08
CA LYS A 46 -7.41 15.06 7.16
C LYS A 46 -6.05 15.61 7.52
N ILE A 47 -5.10 15.36 6.66
CA ILE A 47 -3.75 15.85 6.89
C ILE A 47 -3.36 16.74 5.72
N SER A 48 -2.44 17.64 5.97
CA SER A 48 -1.92 18.51 4.92
C SER A 48 -1.02 17.70 4.01
N GLU A 49 -0.67 18.27 2.85
CA GLU A 49 0.25 17.64 1.94
C GLU A 49 1.62 17.45 2.58
N ASP A 50 2.04 18.38 3.42
CA ASP A 50 3.32 18.26 4.13
C ASP A 50 3.31 17.08 5.08
N GLU A 51 2.21 16.90 5.82
CA GLU A 51 2.09 15.76 6.71
C GLU A 51 2.08 14.44 5.97
N LEU A 52 1.40 14.43 4.82
CA LEU A 52 1.36 13.23 3.99
C LEU A 52 2.75 12.89 3.49
N GLN A 53 3.51 13.88 3.08
CA GLN A 53 4.88 13.69 2.65
C GLN A 53 5.73 13.10 3.75
N GLU A 54 5.55 13.58 4.99
CA GLU A 54 6.27 13.06 6.13
C GLU A 54 5.92 11.61 6.42
N GLN A 55 4.68 11.21 6.16
CA GLN A 55 4.27 9.83 6.37
C GLN A 55 4.84 8.90 5.31
N ILE A 56 4.95 9.37 4.08
CA ILE A 56 5.39 8.53 2.97
C ILE A 56 6.90 8.49 2.85
N GLU A 57 7.58 9.53 3.28
CA GLU A 57 9.03 9.60 3.12
C GLU A 57 9.79 8.41 3.71
N PRO A 58 9.47 7.92 4.91
CA PRO A 58 10.23 6.81 5.50
C PRO A 58 9.89 5.43 4.94
N VAL A 59 8.84 5.31 4.13
CA VAL A 59 8.42 3.97 3.69
C VAL A 59 9.20 3.52 2.47
N GLY A 60 9.27 2.21 2.30
CA GLY A 60 9.94 1.63 1.15
C GLY A 60 8.99 1.23 0.04
N VAL A 61 7.68 1.27 0.29
CA VAL A 61 6.68 0.96 -0.72
C VAL A 61 5.34 1.56 -0.33
N VAL A 62 4.56 1.96 -1.33
CA VAL A 62 3.23 2.50 -1.12
C VAL A 62 2.23 1.52 -1.74
N ILE A 63 1.19 1.18 -1.00
CA ILE A 63 0.19 0.23 -1.45
C ILE A 63 -1.13 0.96 -1.66
N ILE A 64 -1.68 0.83 -2.85
CA ILE A 64 -2.94 1.47 -3.22
C ILE A 64 -4.03 0.41 -3.32
N LEU A 65 -5.06 0.54 -2.51
CA LEU A 65 -6.22 -0.35 -2.58
C LEU A 65 -7.16 0.21 -3.63
N SER A 66 -7.11 -0.36 -4.83
CA SER A 66 -7.80 0.25 -5.97
C SER A 66 -9.32 0.26 -5.83
N GLY A 67 -9.87 -0.63 -5.00
CA GLY A 67 -11.31 -0.62 -4.75
C GLY A 67 -11.79 0.67 -4.10
N LEU A 68 -10.92 1.35 -3.36
CA LEU A 68 -11.29 2.62 -2.73
C LEU A 68 -11.15 3.80 -3.69
N TYR A 69 -10.44 3.60 -4.78
CA TYR A 69 -10.15 4.69 -5.73
C TYR A 69 -11.43 5.22 -6.38
N ASN A 70 -12.36 4.33 -6.71
CA ASN A 70 -13.59 4.74 -7.39
C ASN A 70 -14.45 5.64 -6.52
N GLU A 71 -14.38 5.46 -5.21
CA GLU A 71 -15.22 6.20 -4.29
C GLU A 71 -14.53 7.42 -3.72
N TYR A 72 -13.22 7.33 -3.53
CA TYR A 72 -12.45 8.39 -2.88
C TYR A 72 -11.26 8.81 -3.72
N GLY A 73 -11.46 8.91 -5.04
CA GLY A 73 -10.38 9.12 -5.98
C GLY A 73 -9.51 10.32 -5.70
N SER A 74 -10.10 11.44 -5.28
CA SER A 74 -9.32 12.65 -5.02
C SER A 74 -8.30 12.45 -3.92
N LEU A 75 -8.71 11.81 -2.84
CA LEU A 75 -7.82 11.58 -1.70
C LEU A 75 -6.72 10.58 -2.06
N ILE A 76 -7.11 9.47 -2.69
CA ILE A 76 -6.16 8.46 -3.12
C ILE A 76 -5.17 9.06 -4.13
N LYS A 77 -5.66 9.91 -5.02
CA LYS A 77 -4.82 10.53 -6.04
C LYS A 77 -3.75 11.41 -5.39
N THR A 78 -4.10 12.13 -4.34
CA THR A 78 -3.12 12.95 -3.63
C THR A 78 -2.02 12.08 -3.01
N GLN A 79 -2.41 10.97 -2.41
CA GLN A 79 -1.46 10.02 -1.85
C GLN A 79 -0.54 9.46 -2.93
N LEU A 80 -1.12 9.16 -4.08
CA LEU A 80 -0.40 8.62 -5.21
C LEU A 80 0.64 9.60 -5.75
N GLU A 81 0.22 10.85 -5.91
CA GLU A 81 1.12 11.87 -6.43
C GLU A 81 2.27 12.14 -5.47
N THR A 82 2.00 12.12 -4.17
CA THR A 82 3.05 12.29 -3.18
C THR A 82 4.06 11.15 -3.28
N ALA A 83 3.57 9.92 -3.42
CA ALA A 83 4.45 8.77 -3.56
C ALA A 83 5.33 8.90 -4.82
N LYS A 84 4.74 9.33 -5.92
CA LYS A 84 5.50 9.50 -7.15
C LYS A 84 6.56 10.58 -7.00
N ASN A 85 6.22 11.68 -6.35
CA ASN A 85 7.17 12.77 -6.16
C ASN A 85 8.35 12.35 -5.29
N LEU A 86 8.14 11.39 -4.42
CA LEU A 86 9.19 10.86 -3.55
C LEU A 86 9.85 9.61 -4.13
N ASP A 87 9.52 9.27 -5.38
CA ASP A 87 10.09 8.12 -6.09
C ASP A 87 9.88 6.81 -5.36
N LYS A 88 8.73 6.66 -4.72
CA LYS A 88 8.41 5.41 -4.02
C LYS A 88 7.75 4.42 -4.98
N PRO A 89 8.10 3.13 -4.89
CA PRO A 89 7.41 2.14 -5.70
C PRO A 89 5.96 2.00 -5.23
N ILE A 90 5.06 1.83 -6.19
CA ILE A 90 3.64 1.76 -5.92
C ILE A 90 3.12 0.39 -6.32
N ILE A 91 2.56 -0.33 -5.36
CA ILE A 91 1.91 -1.61 -5.62
C ILE A 91 0.41 -1.38 -5.54
N VAL A 92 -0.29 -1.82 -6.58
CA VAL A 92 -1.75 -1.67 -6.64
C VAL A 92 -2.38 -3.01 -6.32
N ILE A 93 -3.32 -3.00 -5.38
CA ILE A 93 -4.10 -4.20 -5.04
C ILE A 93 -5.42 -4.12 -5.81
N ARG A 94 -5.75 -5.19 -6.52
CA ARG A 94 -6.99 -5.24 -7.29
C ARG A 94 -8.20 -5.03 -6.41
N PRO A 95 -9.31 -4.52 -6.94
CA PRO A 95 -10.52 -4.43 -6.12
C PRO A 95 -10.91 -5.80 -5.62
N TYR A 96 -11.50 -5.83 -4.43
CA TYR A 96 -11.97 -7.09 -3.88
C TYR A 96 -13.09 -7.61 -4.78
N GLY A 97 -12.93 -8.83 -5.28
CA GLY A 97 -13.84 -9.39 -6.25
C GLY A 97 -13.15 -9.47 -7.61
N MET A 98 -13.90 -9.28 -8.66
CA MET A 98 -13.41 -9.54 -10.01
C MET A 98 -13.28 -8.29 -10.87
N GLU A 99 -13.29 -7.13 -10.26
CA GLU A 99 -13.26 -5.91 -11.05
C GLU A 99 -11.87 -5.57 -11.57
N ASN A 100 -11.85 -4.81 -12.64
CA ASN A 100 -10.59 -4.40 -13.24
C ASN A 100 -10.00 -3.21 -12.50
N VAL A 101 -8.68 -3.12 -12.54
CA VAL A 101 -7.97 -1.98 -11.98
C VAL A 101 -8.08 -0.80 -12.93
N PRO A 102 -8.35 0.42 -12.42
CA PRO A 102 -8.34 1.59 -13.29
C PRO A 102 -7.02 1.74 -14.03
N SER A 103 -7.09 2.06 -15.31
CA SER A 103 -5.89 2.10 -16.14
C SER A 103 -4.86 3.11 -15.67
N GLU A 104 -5.29 4.22 -15.08
CA GLU A 104 -4.33 5.20 -14.58
C GLU A 104 -3.52 4.68 -13.40
N LEU A 105 -4.09 3.78 -12.60
CA LEU A 105 -3.33 3.14 -11.54
C LEU A 105 -2.39 2.09 -12.10
N GLU A 106 -2.86 1.34 -13.09
CA GLU A 106 -2.05 0.32 -13.73
C GLU A 106 -0.77 0.88 -14.33
N LYS A 107 -0.87 2.06 -14.92
CA LYS A 107 0.26 2.67 -15.61
C LYS A 107 1.40 3.05 -14.69
N ILE A 108 1.10 3.36 -13.44
CA ILE A 108 2.12 3.85 -12.51
C ILE A 108 2.57 2.80 -11.52
N ALA A 109 1.87 1.67 -11.46
CA ALA A 109 2.19 0.62 -10.51
C ALA A 109 3.42 -0.16 -10.97
N VAL A 110 4.30 -0.48 -10.02
CA VAL A 110 5.39 -1.40 -10.33
C VAL A 110 4.89 -2.83 -10.32
N ASP A 111 3.76 -3.07 -9.67
CA ASP A 111 3.14 -4.39 -9.64
C ASP A 111 1.65 -4.24 -9.32
N VAL A 112 0.86 -5.15 -9.83
CA VAL A 112 -0.57 -5.21 -9.56
C VAL A 112 -0.87 -6.62 -9.07
N VAL A 113 -1.37 -6.74 -7.85
CA VAL A 113 -1.59 -8.06 -7.25
C VAL A 113 -3.00 -8.22 -6.73
N GLY A 114 -3.41 -9.46 -6.59
CA GLY A 114 -4.72 -9.79 -6.06
C GLY A 114 -4.69 -9.97 -4.55
N TRP A 115 -5.75 -10.58 -4.03
CA TRP A 115 -5.93 -10.72 -2.58
C TRP A 115 -5.37 -12.02 -2.04
N ASN A 116 -4.19 -12.38 -2.47
CA ASN A 116 -3.50 -13.58 -2.02
C ASN A 116 -2.33 -13.16 -1.15
N ALA A 117 -2.32 -13.58 0.11
CA ALA A 117 -1.29 -13.10 1.05
C ALA A 117 0.14 -13.34 0.56
N PRO A 118 0.51 -14.55 0.09
CA PRO A 118 1.87 -14.73 -0.43
C PRO A 118 2.20 -13.81 -1.60
N CYS A 119 1.25 -13.59 -2.51
CA CYS A 119 1.51 -12.69 -3.63
C CYS A 119 1.74 -11.26 -3.16
N ILE A 120 0.98 -10.83 -2.16
CA ILE A 120 1.11 -9.48 -1.63
C ILE A 120 2.48 -9.31 -0.97
N THR A 121 2.84 -10.24 -0.10
CA THR A 121 4.11 -10.13 0.62
C THR A 121 5.30 -10.27 -0.32
N ASP A 122 5.21 -11.17 -1.30
CA ASP A 122 6.28 -11.31 -2.29
C ASP A 122 6.49 -10.01 -3.06
N SER A 123 5.39 -9.36 -3.45
CA SER A 123 5.48 -8.11 -4.20
C SER A 123 6.11 -7.02 -3.34
N ILE A 124 5.74 -6.94 -2.06
CA ILE A 124 6.34 -5.97 -1.16
C ILE A 124 7.83 -6.21 -1.04
N GLU A 125 8.23 -7.46 -0.83
CA GLU A 125 9.64 -7.80 -0.66
C GLU A 125 10.46 -7.51 -1.90
N GLU A 126 9.91 -7.81 -3.07
CA GLU A 126 10.62 -7.64 -4.32
C GLU A 126 10.79 -6.18 -4.72
N ASN A 127 9.83 -5.35 -4.37
CA ASN A 127 9.82 -3.96 -4.82
C ASN A 127 10.24 -2.95 -3.75
N TYR A 128 10.51 -3.42 -2.55
CA TYR A 128 10.85 -2.55 -1.43
C TYR A 128 12.18 -1.85 -1.64
N ILE A 129 12.22 -0.54 -1.40
CA ILE A 129 13.47 0.20 -1.44
C ILE A 129 13.87 0.63 -0.03
N GLU A 130 15.16 0.61 0.22
CA GLU A 130 15.64 0.93 1.57
C GLU A 130 15.71 2.43 1.80
#